data_4b800873711c0f850b91eb0303ea7591
#
_entry.id   4b800873711c0f850b91eb0303ea7591
#
_cell.length_a   1.000
_cell.length_b   1.000
_cell.length_c   1.000
_cell.angle_alpha   90.00
_cell.angle_beta   90.00
_cell.angle_gamma   90.00
#
_symmetry.space_group_name_H-M   'P 1'
#
loop_
_entity.id
_entity.type
_entity.pdbx_description
1 polymer ?
#
loop_
_entity_poly.entity_id
_entity_poly.type
_entity_poly.pdbx_seq_one_letter_code
_entity_poly.pdbx_strand_id
1 'polypeptide(L)'
;MNIARHFALAASAALLAFSAVAAENYSGPLKVGTTAAFAPPLETAVAEAKKQGLNVELVEFTDWTAPNVSVENGDIDVNLFQHKPFLENANQQGGFHLVPFAPAIINNIGLYSKKHTAIDQIPDGGTVAIANDPINGARGLLLLQKARLITLKPGAGLKSTVDDIVSNPKHLKIIEVEAVQLSRSLDEVDLAQGYPHYLRLSKTIDPNSALLFDGLEHPEYVIQFVIRDGHQNDPRLAKFVDIYQHSPVVRAKLDDFYGKLYQPGWSQ
;
A
#
# COMPACT_ATOMS: atom_id res chain seq x y z
N MET A 1 39.73 72.51 -35.98
CA MET A 1 39.31 72.41 -34.63
C MET A 1 38.09 71.44 -34.64
N ASN A 2 38.36 70.11 -34.68
CA ASN A 2 37.34 69.05 -34.84
C ASN A 2 37.38 68.17 -33.63
N ILE A 3 36.27 68.15 -32.92
CA ILE A 3 36.06 67.27 -31.75
C ILE A 3 35.39 65.98 -32.24
N ALA A 4 36.12 64.89 -32.24
CA ALA A 4 35.58 63.56 -32.54
C ALA A 4 34.91 62.96 -31.28
N ARG A 5 33.60 62.67 -31.38
CA ARG A 5 32.83 61.97 -30.36
C ARG A 5 32.99 60.47 -30.57
N HIS A 6 33.58 59.77 -29.63
CA HIS A 6 33.59 58.33 -29.59
C HIS A 6 32.33 57.81 -28.86
N PHE A 7 31.47 57.13 -29.57
CA PHE A 7 30.39 56.34 -28.98
C PHE A 7 30.95 54.95 -28.62
N ALA A 8 30.99 54.65 -27.35
CA ALA A 8 31.27 53.30 -26.88
C ALA A 8 29.93 52.53 -26.85
N LEU A 9 29.80 51.50 -27.68
CA LEU A 9 28.75 50.47 -27.57
C LEU A 9 29.14 49.51 -26.45
N ALA A 10 28.37 49.55 -25.36
CA ALA A 10 28.40 48.50 -24.33
C ALA A 10 27.48 47.34 -24.79
N ALA A 11 28.07 46.24 -25.24
CA ALA A 11 27.36 45.00 -25.50
C ALA A 11 27.12 44.24 -24.17
N SER A 12 25.90 44.29 -23.67
CA SER A 12 25.46 43.49 -22.53
C SER A 12 25.23 42.06 -22.98
N ALA A 13 26.18 41.16 -22.73
CA ALA A 13 26.00 39.73 -22.87
C ALA A 13 25.19 39.21 -21.67
N ALA A 14 23.89 38.98 -21.88
CA ALA A 14 23.05 38.28 -20.94
C ALA A 14 23.45 36.79 -20.95
N LEU A 15 24.19 36.35 -19.93
CA LEU A 15 24.39 34.92 -19.66
C LEU A 15 23.06 34.31 -19.21
N LEU A 16 22.41 33.61 -20.10
CA LEU A 16 21.36 32.67 -19.77
C LEU A 16 22.04 31.47 -19.06
N ALA A 17 22.01 31.48 -17.74
CA ALA A 17 22.34 30.31 -16.96
C ALA A 17 21.21 29.27 -17.16
N PHE A 18 21.37 28.38 -18.12
CA PHE A 18 20.62 27.14 -18.15
C PHE A 18 21.07 26.35 -16.92
N SER A 19 20.21 26.27 -15.89
CA SER A 19 20.33 25.27 -14.85
C SER A 19 20.14 23.93 -15.55
N ALA A 20 21.25 23.26 -15.87
CA ALA A 20 21.22 21.86 -16.23
C ALA A 20 20.75 21.10 -14.99
N VAL A 21 19.46 20.75 -14.94
CA VAL A 21 18.99 19.70 -14.04
C VAL A 21 19.83 18.49 -14.40
N ALA A 22 20.73 18.09 -13.50
CA ALA A 22 21.54 16.89 -13.69
C ALA A 22 20.55 15.74 -13.92
N ALA A 23 20.57 15.16 -15.13
CA ALA A 23 19.78 13.97 -15.40
C ALA A 23 20.23 12.91 -14.42
N GLU A 24 19.36 12.50 -13.52
CA GLU A 24 19.64 11.38 -12.63
C GLU A 24 20.04 10.17 -13.49
N ASN A 25 21.19 9.60 -13.19
CA ASN A 25 21.70 8.47 -13.94
C ASN A 25 21.08 7.18 -13.37
N TYR A 26 19.92 6.82 -13.89
CA TYR A 26 19.20 5.58 -13.52
C TYR A 26 19.93 4.35 -14.09
N SER A 27 21.13 4.09 -13.59
CA SER A 27 21.95 2.92 -13.94
C SER A 27 21.77 1.81 -12.89
N GLY A 28 21.87 0.56 -13.35
CA GLY A 28 21.72 -0.61 -12.48
C GLY A 28 20.30 -1.18 -12.43
N PRO A 29 20.05 -2.17 -11.55
CA PRO A 29 18.74 -2.77 -11.40
C PRO A 29 17.74 -1.79 -10.78
N LEU A 30 16.47 -1.88 -11.21
CA LEU A 30 15.38 -1.26 -10.49
C LEU A 30 15.10 -2.09 -9.23
N LYS A 31 15.25 -1.50 -8.05
CA LYS A 31 14.98 -2.18 -6.77
C LYS A 31 13.55 -1.93 -6.34
N VAL A 32 12.75 -2.98 -6.29
CA VAL A 32 11.33 -2.96 -5.92
C VAL A 32 11.15 -3.60 -4.56
N GLY A 33 10.73 -2.83 -3.55
CA GLY A 33 10.42 -3.32 -2.23
C GLY A 33 8.96 -3.77 -2.10
N THR A 34 8.72 -4.86 -1.38
CA THR A 34 7.37 -5.34 -1.11
C THR A 34 7.33 -6.15 0.19
N THR A 35 6.14 -6.56 0.60
CA THR A 35 5.98 -7.56 1.66
C THR A 35 5.61 -8.91 1.07
N ALA A 36 5.91 -9.99 1.78
CA ALA A 36 5.71 -11.37 1.31
C ALA A 36 4.32 -11.63 0.70
N ALA A 37 3.30 -10.93 1.21
CA ALA A 37 1.93 -11.11 0.74
C ALA A 37 1.64 -10.49 -0.65
N PHE A 38 2.45 -9.57 -1.12
CA PHE A 38 2.36 -8.98 -2.46
C PHE A 38 3.44 -9.50 -3.42
N ALA A 39 4.41 -10.30 -2.93
CA ALA A 39 5.54 -10.79 -3.71
C ALA A 39 5.14 -11.67 -4.92
N PRO A 40 4.20 -12.65 -4.84
CA PRO A 40 4.00 -13.60 -5.94
C PRO A 40 3.63 -12.98 -7.30
N PRO A 41 2.75 -11.96 -7.42
CA PRO A 41 2.53 -11.27 -8.70
C PRO A 41 3.71 -10.40 -9.12
N LEU A 42 4.45 -9.80 -8.16
CA LEU A 42 5.64 -9.00 -8.46
C LEU A 42 6.79 -9.85 -8.98
N GLU A 43 7.01 -11.06 -8.44
CA GLU A 43 7.99 -12.03 -8.97
C GLU A 43 7.70 -12.35 -10.45
N THR A 44 6.41 -12.50 -10.79
CA THR A 44 5.99 -12.71 -12.17
C THR A 44 6.30 -11.47 -13.03
N ALA A 45 6.03 -10.26 -12.53
CA ALA A 45 6.35 -9.02 -13.23
C ALA A 45 7.87 -8.85 -13.41
N VAL A 46 8.68 -9.20 -12.41
CA VAL A 46 10.15 -9.21 -12.50
C VAL A 46 10.64 -10.17 -13.59
N ALA A 47 10.06 -11.38 -13.67
CA ALA A 47 10.40 -12.34 -14.71
C ALA A 47 10.05 -11.83 -16.13
N GLU A 48 8.89 -11.16 -16.29
CA GLU A 48 8.49 -10.53 -17.55
C GLU A 48 9.38 -9.31 -17.88
N ALA A 49 9.73 -8.49 -16.90
CA ALA A 49 10.66 -7.37 -17.07
C ALA A 49 12.02 -7.83 -17.59
N LYS A 50 12.56 -8.91 -17.04
CA LYS A 50 13.82 -9.50 -17.49
C LYS A 50 13.79 -9.94 -18.96
N LYS A 51 12.68 -10.55 -19.41
CA LYS A 51 12.49 -10.92 -20.83
C LYS A 51 12.52 -9.70 -21.77
N GLN A 52 12.12 -8.55 -21.24
CA GLN A 52 12.10 -7.28 -21.97
C GLN A 52 13.37 -6.42 -21.75
N GLY A 53 14.44 -7.02 -21.20
CA GLY A 53 15.71 -6.34 -20.99
C GLY A 53 15.72 -5.32 -19.84
N LEU A 54 14.73 -5.35 -18.95
CA LEU A 54 14.72 -4.54 -17.73
C LEU A 54 15.20 -5.39 -16.55
N ASN A 55 16.32 -4.98 -15.94
CA ASN A 55 16.85 -5.64 -14.74
C ASN A 55 16.11 -5.10 -13.50
N VAL A 56 15.45 -5.98 -12.77
CA VAL A 56 14.69 -5.67 -11.56
C VAL A 56 15.12 -6.59 -10.44
N GLU A 57 15.35 -6.02 -9.26
CA GLU A 57 15.64 -6.72 -8.02
C GLU A 57 14.45 -6.55 -7.08
N LEU A 58 13.86 -7.67 -6.62
CA LEU A 58 12.77 -7.66 -5.65
C LEU A 58 13.35 -7.81 -4.25
N VAL A 59 12.98 -6.90 -3.34
CA VAL A 59 13.38 -6.89 -1.93
C VAL A 59 12.15 -7.11 -1.08
N GLU A 60 12.12 -8.21 -0.33
CA GLU A 60 10.99 -8.54 0.55
C GLU A 60 11.25 -8.09 1.98
N PHE A 61 10.23 -7.50 2.59
CA PHE A 61 10.21 -7.04 3.98
C PHE A 61 9.20 -7.86 4.80
N THR A 62 9.49 -8.00 6.09
CA THR A 62 8.66 -8.77 7.03
C THR A 62 7.70 -7.91 7.84
N ASP A 63 7.80 -6.58 7.71
CA ASP A 63 6.98 -5.58 8.40
C ASP A 63 6.51 -4.48 7.44
N TRP A 64 5.67 -3.56 7.92
CA TRP A 64 5.09 -2.47 7.11
C TRP A 64 5.76 -1.10 7.30
N THR A 65 6.85 -1.04 8.07
CA THR A 65 7.60 0.21 8.32
C THR A 65 8.84 0.29 7.45
N ALA A 66 9.63 -0.78 7.41
CA ALA A 66 10.92 -0.82 6.72
C ALA A 66 10.85 -0.49 5.22
N PRO A 67 9.80 -0.86 4.44
CA PRO A 67 9.73 -0.50 3.03
C PRO A 67 9.74 1.01 2.78
N ASN A 68 9.05 1.81 3.61
CA ASN A 68 9.03 3.27 3.47
C ASN A 68 10.37 3.90 3.86
N VAL A 69 10.96 3.44 4.95
CA VAL A 69 12.32 3.87 5.36
C VAL A 69 13.32 3.60 4.25
N SER A 70 13.26 2.43 3.61
CA SER A 70 14.19 2.05 2.54
C SER A 70 14.02 2.88 1.27
N VAL A 71 12.78 3.29 0.91
CA VAL A 71 12.56 4.22 -0.23
C VAL A 71 13.09 5.61 0.13
N GLU A 72 12.80 6.12 1.33
CA GLU A 72 13.26 7.45 1.76
C GLU A 72 14.79 7.54 1.75
N ASN A 73 15.47 6.50 2.21
CA ASN A 73 16.93 6.43 2.23
C ASN A 73 17.56 6.18 0.85
N GLY A 74 16.77 5.74 -0.15
CA GLY A 74 17.28 5.36 -1.47
C GLY A 74 17.91 3.96 -1.51
N ASP A 75 17.65 3.11 -0.52
CA ASP A 75 18.09 1.71 -0.50
C ASP A 75 17.32 0.87 -1.55
N ILE A 76 16.06 1.24 -1.80
CA ILE A 76 15.20 0.76 -2.88
C ILE A 76 14.61 1.94 -3.66
N ASP A 77 14.25 1.74 -4.93
CA ASP A 77 13.72 2.79 -5.81
C ASP A 77 12.22 3.01 -5.61
N VAL A 78 11.47 1.94 -5.36
CA VAL A 78 10.00 1.93 -5.26
C VAL A 78 9.55 0.84 -4.30
N ASN A 79 8.44 1.06 -3.60
CA ASN A 79 7.74 -0.02 -2.91
C ASN A 79 6.30 -0.23 -3.39
N LEU A 80 5.77 -1.44 -3.17
CA LEU A 80 4.38 -1.80 -3.42
C LEU A 80 3.87 -2.68 -2.29
N PHE A 81 3.09 -2.09 -1.36
CA PHE A 81 2.42 -2.82 -0.27
C PHE A 81 1.30 -2.00 0.39
N GLN A 82 1.22 -0.70 0.14
CA GLN A 82 0.42 0.26 0.90
C GLN A 82 -0.56 1.04 0.04
N HIS A 83 -1.68 1.43 0.63
CA HIS A 83 -2.64 2.36 0.06
C HIS A 83 -2.38 3.80 0.52
N LYS A 84 -2.99 4.76 -0.17
CA LYS A 84 -2.73 6.20 0.04
C LYS A 84 -2.94 6.67 1.49
N PRO A 85 -4.01 6.33 2.22
CA PRO A 85 -4.14 6.76 3.62
C PRO A 85 -3.01 6.26 4.53
N PHE A 86 -2.52 5.04 4.32
CA PHE A 86 -1.38 4.52 5.08
C PHE A 86 -0.10 5.29 4.75
N LEU A 87 0.17 5.58 3.46
CA LEU A 87 1.30 6.38 3.02
C LEU A 87 1.28 7.78 3.65
N GLU A 88 0.13 8.46 3.61
CA GLU A 88 -0.03 9.81 4.19
C GLU A 88 0.27 9.82 5.69
N ASN A 89 -0.22 8.81 6.42
CA ASN A 89 0.09 8.63 7.84
C ASN A 89 1.58 8.35 8.06
N ALA A 90 2.18 7.46 7.27
CA ALA A 90 3.60 7.14 7.35
C ALA A 90 4.48 8.37 7.11
N ASN A 91 4.17 9.17 6.09
CA ASN A 91 4.87 10.42 5.81
C ASN A 91 4.77 11.40 7.00
N GLN A 92 3.57 11.55 7.57
CA GLN A 92 3.35 12.44 8.71
C GLN A 92 4.13 11.99 9.94
N GLN A 93 4.14 10.71 10.24
CA GLN A 93 4.79 10.16 11.45
C GLN A 93 6.31 10.03 11.29
N GLY A 94 6.77 9.64 10.10
CA GLY A 94 8.18 9.40 9.81
C GLY A 94 8.94 10.61 9.26
N GLY A 95 8.23 11.70 8.89
CA GLY A 95 8.84 12.84 8.20
C GLY A 95 9.31 12.48 6.79
N PHE A 96 8.69 11.49 6.14
CA PHE A 96 9.08 11.03 4.81
C PHE A 96 8.51 11.93 3.71
N HIS A 97 9.18 11.90 2.54
CA HIS A 97 8.81 12.64 1.33
C HIS A 97 8.42 11.66 0.21
N LEU A 98 7.56 10.69 0.54
CA LEU A 98 7.14 9.65 -0.37
C LEU A 98 5.84 10.03 -1.08
N VAL A 99 5.75 9.70 -2.36
CA VAL A 99 4.58 10.00 -3.19
C VAL A 99 4.08 8.76 -3.94
N PRO A 100 2.77 8.63 -4.18
CA PRO A 100 2.25 7.60 -5.06
C PRO A 100 2.70 7.88 -6.49
N PHE A 101 3.20 6.84 -7.18
CA PHE A 101 3.62 6.90 -8.57
C PHE A 101 2.55 6.33 -9.52
N ALA A 102 2.02 5.16 -9.19
CA ALA A 102 1.00 4.51 -9.99
C ALA A 102 0.13 3.57 -9.15
N PRO A 103 -1.15 3.40 -9.51
CA PRO A 103 -2.03 2.45 -8.85
C PRO A 103 -1.67 1.00 -9.22
N ALA A 104 -1.84 0.09 -8.25
CA ALA A 104 -1.73 -1.34 -8.47
C ALA A 104 -3.10 -2.00 -8.34
N ILE A 105 -3.40 -2.63 -7.24
CA ILE A 105 -4.66 -3.34 -7.04
C ILE A 105 -5.41 -2.79 -5.83
N ILE A 106 -6.73 -2.98 -5.81
CA ILE A 106 -7.50 -2.96 -4.57
C ILE A 106 -7.81 -4.40 -4.17
N ASN A 107 -7.72 -4.70 -2.89
CA ASN A 107 -8.08 -6.00 -2.35
C ASN A 107 -8.95 -5.85 -1.10
N ASN A 108 -9.91 -6.79 -0.95
CA ASN A 108 -10.74 -6.87 0.24
C ASN A 108 -9.92 -7.09 1.51
N ILE A 109 -10.44 -6.61 2.62
CA ILE A 109 -10.20 -7.19 3.93
C ILE A 109 -11.50 -7.84 4.44
N GLY A 110 -11.39 -8.73 5.40
CA GLY A 110 -12.56 -9.43 5.95
C GLY A 110 -12.49 -9.63 7.45
N LEU A 111 -13.62 -9.99 8.03
CA LEU A 111 -13.72 -10.54 9.39
C LEU A 111 -13.71 -12.06 9.29
N TYR A 112 -12.76 -12.68 9.93
CA TYR A 112 -12.54 -14.12 9.91
C TYR A 112 -12.64 -14.74 11.30
N SER A 113 -13.08 -15.98 11.34
CA SER A 113 -13.11 -16.79 12.56
C SER A 113 -12.81 -18.25 12.24
N LYS A 114 -12.06 -18.92 13.09
CA LYS A 114 -11.90 -20.38 13.10
C LYS A 114 -12.92 -21.07 14.00
N LYS A 115 -13.55 -20.32 14.90
CA LYS A 115 -14.46 -20.84 15.93
C LYS A 115 -15.93 -20.70 15.56
N HIS A 116 -16.24 -19.71 14.70
CA HIS A 116 -17.61 -19.32 14.37
C HIS A 116 -17.81 -19.24 12.87
N THR A 117 -19.02 -19.56 12.40
CA THR A 117 -19.40 -19.56 10.97
C THR A 117 -20.34 -18.41 10.59
N ALA A 118 -20.76 -17.60 11.57
CA ALA A 118 -21.61 -16.42 11.37
C ALA A 118 -21.33 -15.34 12.42
N ILE A 119 -21.59 -14.10 12.09
CA ILE A 119 -21.34 -12.93 12.95
C ILE A 119 -22.16 -12.98 14.27
N ASP A 120 -23.38 -13.48 14.22
CA ASP A 120 -24.28 -13.58 15.38
C ASP A 120 -23.82 -14.62 16.41
N GLN A 121 -23.00 -15.58 15.98
CA GLN A 121 -22.41 -16.60 16.87
C GLN A 121 -21.23 -16.09 17.72
N ILE A 122 -20.70 -14.88 17.42
CA ILE A 122 -19.65 -14.29 18.27
C ILE A 122 -20.21 -14.08 19.68
N PRO A 123 -19.58 -14.66 20.73
CA PRO A 123 -20.13 -14.64 22.07
C PRO A 123 -20.03 -13.27 22.75
N ASP A 124 -20.83 -13.08 23.77
CA ASP A 124 -20.68 -11.95 24.68
C ASP A 124 -19.30 -12.04 25.37
N GLY A 125 -18.57 -10.94 25.44
CA GLY A 125 -17.20 -10.90 25.96
C GLY A 125 -16.15 -11.54 25.02
N GLY A 126 -16.54 -11.90 23.79
CA GLY A 126 -15.63 -12.47 22.78
C GLY A 126 -14.44 -11.55 22.47
N THR A 127 -13.31 -12.15 22.12
CA THR A 127 -12.08 -11.41 21.78
C THR A 127 -12.00 -11.18 20.28
N VAL A 128 -11.72 -9.93 19.88
CA VAL A 128 -11.60 -9.49 18.48
C VAL A 128 -10.24 -8.86 18.25
N ALA A 129 -9.47 -9.35 17.28
CA ALA A 129 -8.20 -8.78 16.89
C ALA A 129 -8.35 -7.83 15.68
N ILE A 130 -7.78 -6.63 15.77
CA ILE A 130 -7.65 -5.68 14.67
C ILE A 130 -6.19 -5.23 14.52
N ALA A 131 -5.86 -4.55 13.41
CA ALA A 131 -4.53 -4.01 13.20
C ALA A 131 -4.21 -2.89 14.20
N ASN A 132 -2.94 -2.79 14.62
CA ASN A 132 -2.47 -1.80 15.60
C ASN A 132 -2.00 -0.49 14.95
N ASP A 133 -1.90 -0.41 13.61
CA ASP A 133 -1.62 0.87 12.97
C ASP A 133 -2.91 1.71 12.85
N PRO A 134 -2.81 3.04 12.96
CA PRO A 134 -3.99 3.90 13.06
C PRO A 134 -4.98 3.76 11.89
N ILE A 135 -4.47 3.52 10.68
CA ILE A 135 -5.29 3.51 9.47
C ILE A 135 -5.99 2.16 9.28
N ASN A 136 -5.26 1.06 9.43
CA ASN A 136 -5.85 -0.27 9.27
C ASN A 136 -6.64 -0.69 10.51
N GLY A 137 -6.26 -0.20 11.70
CA GLY A 137 -7.09 -0.32 12.91
C GLY A 137 -8.44 0.35 12.73
N ALA A 138 -8.47 1.61 12.24
CA ALA A 138 -9.71 2.30 11.91
C ALA A 138 -10.55 1.54 10.88
N ARG A 139 -9.90 0.98 9.81
CA ARG A 139 -10.58 0.13 8.81
C ARG A 139 -11.20 -1.12 9.45
N GLY A 140 -10.49 -1.74 10.41
CA GLY A 140 -11.01 -2.85 11.21
C GLY A 140 -12.24 -2.48 12.04
N LEU A 141 -12.20 -1.32 12.73
CA LEU A 141 -13.34 -0.80 13.50
C LEU A 141 -14.55 -0.48 12.60
N LEU A 142 -14.33 0.12 11.43
CA LEU A 142 -15.40 0.36 10.44
C LEU A 142 -16.02 -0.94 9.95
N LEU A 143 -15.21 -1.99 9.78
CA LEU A 143 -15.71 -3.30 9.39
C LEU A 143 -16.52 -3.97 10.51
N LEU A 144 -16.11 -3.83 11.78
CA LEU A 144 -16.90 -4.27 12.95
C LEU A 144 -18.22 -3.51 13.04
N GLN A 145 -18.23 -2.21 12.75
CA GLN A 145 -19.47 -1.42 12.67
C GLN A 145 -20.37 -1.89 11.51
N LYS A 146 -19.80 -2.17 10.32
CA LYS A 146 -20.54 -2.75 9.19
C LYS A 146 -21.18 -4.10 9.57
N ALA A 147 -20.48 -4.90 10.39
CA ALA A 147 -20.97 -6.15 10.97
C ALA A 147 -22.02 -5.94 12.07
N ARG A 148 -22.32 -4.69 12.49
CA ARG A 148 -23.21 -4.33 13.61
C ARG A 148 -22.78 -4.88 14.97
N LEU A 149 -21.48 -5.15 15.12
CA LEU A 149 -20.89 -5.61 16.39
C LEU A 149 -20.60 -4.44 17.33
N ILE A 150 -20.30 -3.27 16.78
CA ILE A 150 -20.06 -2.02 17.53
C ILE A 150 -20.74 -0.85 16.82
N THR A 151 -20.82 0.29 17.51
CA THR A 151 -21.16 1.58 16.89
C THR A 151 -20.06 2.58 17.25
N LEU A 152 -19.54 3.27 16.22
CA LEU A 152 -18.56 4.35 16.41
C LEU A 152 -19.27 5.68 16.50
N LYS A 153 -18.64 6.67 17.14
CA LYS A 153 -19.16 8.05 17.17
C LYS A 153 -19.31 8.59 15.75
N PRO A 154 -20.31 9.45 15.47
CA PRO A 154 -20.49 10.04 14.15
C PRO A 154 -19.23 10.77 13.64
N GLY A 155 -18.86 10.53 12.40
CA GLY A 155 -17.75 11.21 11.73
C GLY A 155 -16.34 10.70 12.08
N ALA A 156 -16.19 9.63 12.88
CA ALA A 156 -14.87 9.07 13.20
C ALA A 156 -14.09 8.60 11.96
N GLY A 157 -14.73 7.86 11.03
CA GLY A 157 -14.16 7.50 9.72
C GLY A 157 -12.79 6.81 9.82
N LEU A 158 -11.88 7.15 8.89
CA LEU A 158 -10.53 6.55 8.80
C LEU A 158 -9.56 6.96 9.94
N LYS A 159 -10.03 7.73 10.90
CA LYS A 159 -9.28 8.12 12.10
C LYS A 159 -9.86 7.52 13.37
N SER A 160 -10.78 6.57 13.24
CA SER A 160 -11.41 5.89 14.37
C SER A 160 -10.38 5.16 15.22
N THR A 161 -10.56 5.26 16.52
CA THR A 161 -9.81 4.48 17.53
C THR A 161 -10.80 3.67 18.37
N VAL A 162 -10.31 2.79 19.22
CA VAL A 162 -11.16 2.02 20.16
C VAL A 162 -11.92 2.94 21.11
N ASP A 163 -11.41 4.14 21.41
CA ASP A 163 -12.06 5.14 22.26
C ASP A 163 -13.28 5.81 21.58
N ASP A 164 -13.44 5.62 20.27
CA ASP A 164 -14.57 6.13 19.51
C ASP A 164 -15.77 5.19 19.51
N ILE A 165 -15.68 4.04 20.20
CA ILE A 165 -16.78 3.09 20.33
C ILE A 165 -17.80 3.62 21.32
N VAL A 166 -18.98 3.98 20.84
CA VAL A 166 -20.09 4.47 21.66
C VAL A 166 -21.08 3.36 22.05
N SER A 167 -21.04 2.22 21.35
CA SER A 167 -21.86 1.05 21.68
C SER A 167 -21.08 -0.24 21.35
N ASN A 168 -21.09 -1.16 22.30
CA ASN A 168 -20.49 -2.50 22.19
C ASN A 168 -21.42 -3.48 22.94
N PRO A 169 -22.58 -3.85 22.33
CA PRO A 169 -23.64 -4.59 23.03
C PRO A 169 -23.20 -5.99 23.45
N LYS A 170 -22.23 -6.58 22.78
CA LYS A 170 -21.66 -7.90 23.13
C LYS A 170 -20.45 -7.81 24.07
N HIS A 171 -20.10 -6.63 24.55
CA HIS A 171 -18.94 -6.43 25.44
C HIS A 171 -17.63 -7.05 24.88
N LEU A 172 -17.43 -6.95 23.56
CA LEU A 172 -16.27 -7.52 22.87
C LEU A 172 -14.97 -6.91 23.42
N LYS A 173 -13.98 -7.76 23.58
CA LYS A 173 -12.61 -7.35 23.96
C LYS A 173 -11.83 -7.12 22.68
N ILE A 174 -11.60 -5.87 22.30
CA ILE A 174 -10.84 -5.53 21.12
C ILE A 174 -9.36 -5.47 21.50
N ILE A 175 -8.54 -6.26 20.80
CA ILE A 175 -7.09 -6.25 20.92
C ILE A 175 -6.47 -5.78 19.60
N GLU A 176 -5.41 -4.99 19.71
CA GLU A 176 -4.68 -4.43 18.59
C GLU A 176 -3.36 -5.18 18.45
N VAL A 177 -3.13 -5.76 17.26
CA VAL A 177 -1.94 -6.56 16.96
C VAL A 177 -1.32 -6.10 15.63
N GLU A 178 -0.04 -6.35 15.43
CA GLU A 178 0.58 -6.08 14.13
C GLU A 178 -0.19 -6.77 13.00
N ALA A 179 -0.48 -6.02 11.94
CA ALA A 179 -1.32 -6.51 10.85
C ALA A 179 -0.81 -7.80 10.20
N VAL A 180 0.51 -7.98 10.12
CA VAL A 180 1.13 -9.22 9.61
C VAL A 180 0.89 -10.43 10.54
N GLN A 181 0.53 -10.22 11.80
CA GLN A 181 0.26 -11.27 12.79
C GLN A 181 -1.23 -11.64 12.89
N LEU A 182 -2.13 -10.86 12.29
CA LEU A 182 -3.59 -11.10 12.37
C LEU A 182 -4.00 -12.50 11.89
N SER A 183 -3.32 -13.06 10.89
CA SER A 183 -3.59 -14.43 10.43
C SER A 183 -3.29 -15.50 11.48
N ARG A 184 -2.32 -15.24 12.36
CA ARG A 184 -1.93 -16.14 13.45
C ARG A 184 -2.84 -15.99 14.67
N SER A 185 -3.31 -14.77 14.94
CA SER A 185 -4.21 -14.51 16.08
C SER A 185 -5.53 -15.26 15.98
N LEU A 186 -5.93 -15.74 14.78
CA LEU A 186 -7.15 -16.52 14.55
C LEU A 186 -7.23 -17.83 15.38
N ASP A 187 -6.12 -18.35 15.87
CA ASP A 187 -6.11 -19.53 16.74
C ASP A 187 -6.57 -19.20 18.18
N GLU A 188 -6.43 -17.96 18.59
CA GLU A 188 -6.65 -17.52 19.97
C GLU A 188 -7.96 -16.73 20.14
N VAL A 189 -8.30 -15.89 19.14
CA VAL A 189 -9.45 -14.96 19.22
C VAL A 189 -10.74 -15.59 18.69
N ASP A 190 -11.87 -14.93 18.93
CA ASP A 190 -13.17 -15.31 18.40
C ASP A 190 -13.39 -14.73 16.99
N LEU A 191 -12.81 -13.57 16.71
CA LEU A 191 -12.90 -12.89 15.43
C LEU A 191 -11.62 -12.11 15.18
N ALA A 192 -11.16 -12.04 13.93
CA ALA A 192 -10.05 -11.18 13.55
C ALA A 192 -10.32 -10.47 12.24
N GLN A 193 -9.86 -9.23 12.15
CA GLN A 193 -9.59 -8.59 10.87
C GLN A 193 -8.54 -9.41 10.12
N GLY A 194 -8.74 -9.64 8.84
CA GLY A 194 -7.81 -10.45 8.05
C GLY A 194 -7.64 -9.92 6.64
N TYR A 195 -6.46 -10.17 6.12
CA TYR A 195 -6.05 -9.82 4.76
C TYR A 195 -5.98 -11.11 3.94
N PRO A 196 -6.84 -11.31 2.92
CA PRO A 196 -6.92 -12.55 2.16
C PRO A 196 -5.59 -13.08 1.63
N HIS A 197 -4.69 -12.20 1.21
CA HIS A 197 -3.39 -12.55 0.69
C HIS A 197 -2.44 -13.10 1.77
N TYR A 198 -2.48 -12.57 3.01
CA TYR A 198 -1.75 -13.14 4.14
C TYR A 198 -2.33 -14.49 4.56
N LEU A 199 -3.67 -14.62 4.57
CA LEU A 199 -4.34 -15.88 4.88
C LEU A 199 -4.01 -16.97 3.86
N ARG A 200 -3.91 -16.61 2.58
CA ARG A 200 -3.50 -17.54 1.51
C ARG A 200 -2.08 -18.06 1.73
N LEU A 201 -1.14 -17.18 2.06
CA LEU A 201 0.25 -17.56 2.32
C LEU A 201 0.39 -18.41 3.59
N SER A 202 -0.26 -18.01 4.67
CA SER A 202 -0.21 -18.72 5.94
C SER A 202 -0.94 -20.05 5.92
N LYS A 203 -1.87 -20.24 4.95
CA LYS A 203 -2.78 -21.42 4.87
C LYS A 203 -3.57 -21.66 6.16
N THR A 204 -3.79 -20.61 6.93
CA THR A 204 -4.44 -20.66 8.24
C THR A 204 -5.93 -20.94 8.11
N ILE A 205 -6.57 -20.32 7.12
CA ILE A 205 -7.99 -20.44 6.80
C ILE A 205 -8.19 -20.11 5.32
N ASP A 206 -9.31 -20.56 4.72
CA ASP A 206 -9.66 -20.17 3.35
C ASP A 206 -9.85 -18.63 3.26
N PRO A 207 -9.10 -17.92 2.40
CA PRO A 207 -9.27 -16.50 2.20
C PRO A 207 -10.68 -16.04 1.80
N ASN A 208 -11.49 -16.96 1.24
CA ASN A 208 -12.88 -16.69 0.83
C ASN A 208 -13.88 -16.88 1.96
N SER A 209 -13.47 -17.41 3.12
CA SER A 209 -14.36 -17.75 4.24
C SER A 209 -14.62 -16.60 5.23
N ALA A 210 -14.35 -15.35 4.84
CA ALA A 210 -14.69 -14.23 5.71
C ALA A 210 -16.20 -14.21 6.02
N LEU A 211 -16.54 -13.96 7.29
CA LEU A 211 -17.92 -13.76 7.72
C LEU A 211 -18.52 -12.47 7.16
N LEU A 212 -17.65 -11.50 6.85
CA LEU A 212 -18.00 -10.24 6.19
C LEU A 212 -16.75 -9.68 5.50
N PHE A 213 -16.92 -9.17 4.27
CA PHE A 213 -15.91 -8.39 3.57
C PHE A 213 -16.25 -6.89 3.58
N ASP A 214 -15.23 -6.03 3.52
CA ASP A 214 -15.44 -4.58 3.41
C ASP A 214 -15.92 -4.15 2.02
N GLY A 215 -15.48 -4.81 0.95
CA GLY A 215 -15.82 -4.53 -0.44
C GLY A 215 -14.63 -4.03 -1.25
N LEU A 216 -14.84 -3.90 -2.56
CA LEU A 216 -13.82 -3.42 -3.51
C LEU A 216 -14.15 -2.02 -4.06
N GLU A 217 -15.24 -1.42 -3.60
CA GLU A 217 -15.74 -0.11 -4.01
C GLU A 217 -15.10 1.08 -3.28
N HIS A 218 -13.95 0.89 -2.64
CA HIS A 218 -13.23 1.84 -1.81
C HIS A 218 -11.93 2.31 -2.48
N PRO A 219 -11.94 3.29 -3.40
CA PRO A 219 -10.77 3.71 -4.17
C PRO A 219 -9.61 4.21 -3.30
N GLU A 220 -9.91 4.67 -2.07
CA GLU A 220 -8.90 5.09 -1.10
C GLU A 220 -7.98 3.96 -0.67
N TYR A 221 -8.40 2.70 -0.78
CA TYR A 221 -7.62 1.52 -0.42
C TYR A 221 -6.87 0.87 -1.60
N VAL A 222 -6.84 1.52 -2.76
CA VAL A 222 -5.99 1.06 -3.87
C VAL A 222 -4.52 1.10 -3.44
N ILE A 223 -3.86 -0.04 -3.54
CA ILE A 223 -2.43 -0.18 -3.28
C ILE A 223 -1.66 0.57 -4.37
N GLN A 224 -0.60 1.26 -3.98
CA GLN A 224 0.19 2.14 -4.84
C GLN A 224 1.62 1.63 -4.99
N PHE A 225 2.18 1.83 -6.17
CA PHE A 225 3.62 1.97 -6.31
C PHE A 225 4.01 3.32 -5.71
N VAL A 226 4.92 3.31 -4.73
CA VAL A 226 5.31 4.49 -3.98
C VAL A 226 6.81 4.72 -4.13
N ILE A 227 7.19 5.96 -4.41
CA ILE A 227 8.55 6.41 -4.65
C ILE A 227 8.88 7.59 -3.76
N ARG A 228 10.16 7.94 -3.68
CA ARG A 228 10.58 9.22 -3.12
C ARG A 228 10.21 10.35 -4.11
N ASP A 229 9.79 11.48 -3.58
CA ASP A 229 9.49 12.66 -4.39
C ASP A 229 10.73 13.11 -5.19
N GLY A 230 10.51 13.59 -6.42
CA GLY A 230 11.58 13.94 -7.36
C GLY A 230 12.03 12.79 -8.29
N HIS A 231 11.63 11.52 -8.02
CA HIS A 231 12.05 10.35 -8.82
C HIS A 231 11.02 9.87 -9.85
N GLN A 232 10.01 10.70 -10.16
CA GLN A 232 8.91 10.34 -11.07
C GLN A 232 9.36 10.12 -12.53
N ASN A 233 10.55 10.60 -12.90
CA ASN A 233 11.06 10.54 -14.27
C ASN A 233 11.95 9.30 -14.55
N ASP A 234 12.05 8.35 -13.62
CA ASP A 234 12.81 7.12 -13.85
C ASP A 234 12.12 6.25 -14.90
N PRO A 235 12.71 6.06 -16.10
CA PRO A 235 12.12 5.28 -17.17
C PRO A 235 11.98 3.79 -16.82
N ARG A 236 12.80 3.29 -15.90
CA ARG A 236 12.72 1.90 -15.42
C ARG A 236 11.41 1.67 -14.67
N LEU A 237 10.97 2.65 -13.85
CA LEU A 237 9.70 2.63 -13.10
C LEU A 237 8.50 2.58 -14.05
N ALA A 238 8.45 3.50 -15.01
CA ALA A 238 7.35 3.55 -15.97
C ALA A 238 7.22 2.22 -16.74
N LYS A 239 8.35 1.66 -17.18
CA LYS A 239 8.37 0.37 -17.87
C LYS A 239 7.94 -0.79 -16.97
N PHE A 240 8.38 -0.82 -15.71
CA PHE A 240 8.01 -1.88 -14.77
C PHE A 240 6.52 -1.84 -14.41
N VAL A 241 5.99 -0.65 -14.17
CA VAL A 241 4.56 -0.44 -13.90
C VAL A 241 3.71 -0.86 -15.10
N ASP A 242 4.11 -0.49 -16.32
CA ASP A 242 3.43 -0.92 -17.55
C ASP A 242 3.37 -2.45 -17.67
N ILE A 243 4.49 -3.13 -17.39
CA ILE A 243 4.54 -4.60 -17.37
C ILE A 243 3.60 -5.17 -16.30
N TYR A 244 3.61 -4.59 -15.08
CA TYR A 244 2.73 -5.06 -14.01
C TYR A 244 1.26 -4.91 -14.36
N GLN A 245 0.87 -3.78 -14.94
CA GLN A 245 -0.51 -3.46 -15.25
C GLN A 245 -1.04 -4.15 -16.52
N HIS A 246 -0.20 -4.33 -17.56
CA HIS A 246 -0.67 -4.72 -18.87
C HIS A 246 -0.16 -6.09 -19.36
N SER A 247 0.81 -6.73 -18.66
CA SER A 247 1.23 -8.08 -19.04
C SER A 247 0.12 -9.11 -18.78
N PRO A 248 -0.31 -9.89 -19.80
CA PRO A 248 -1.31 -10.94 -19.60
C PRO A 248 -0.83 -12.05 -18.64
N VAL A 249 0.48 -12.25 -18.54
CA VAL A 249 1.07 -13.25 -17.63
C VAL A 249 0.97 -12.77 -16.18
N VAL A 250 1.24 -11.49 -15.94
CA VAL A 250 1.06 -10.88 -14.60
C VAL A 250 -0.42 -10.86 -14.23
N ARG A 251 -1.30 -10.52 -15.18
CA ARG A 251 -2.74 -10.53 -14.96
C ARG A 251 -3.24 -11.93 -14.56
N ALA A 252 -2.83 -12.97 -15.29
CA ALA A 252 -3.18 -14.34 -14.95
C ALA A 252 -2.69 -14.74 -13.55
N LYS A 253 -1.51 -14.24 -13.14
CA LYS A 253 -0.99 -14.47 -11.79
C LYS A 253 -1.77 -13.74 -10.71
N LEU A 254 -2.21 -12.50 -10.97
CA LEU A 254 -3.10 -11.76 -10.08
C LEU A 254 -4.44 -12.49 -9.91
N ASP A 255 -5.05 -12.93 -11.01
CA ASP A 255 -6.32 -13.67 -11.01
C ASP A 255 -6.19 -15.00 -10.26
N ASP A 256 -5.10 -15.75 -10.46
CA ASP A 256 -4.81 -16.99 -9.73
C ASP A 256 -4.60 -16.74 -8.23
N PHE A 257 -3.84 -15.70 -7.89
CA PHE A 257 -3.44 -15.45 -6.51
C PHE A 257 -4.54 -14.80 -5.68
N TYR A 258 -5.31 -13.85 -6.23
CA TYR A 258 -6.33 -13.12 -5.47
C TYR A 258 -7.76 -13.60 -5.74
N GLY A 259 -8.02 -14.23 -6.90
CA GLY A 259 -9.35 -14.66 -7.31
C GLY A 259 -10.32 -13.50 -7.41
N LYS A 260 -11.47 -13.61 -6.73
CA LYS A 260 -12.51 -12.56 -6.68
C LYS A 260 -12.26 -11.50 -5.61
N LEU A 261 -11.16 -11.60 -4.86
CA LEU A 261 -10.90 -10.75 -3.69
C LEU A 261 -10.07 -9.50 -4.03
N TYR A 262 -9.90 -9.22 -5.32
CA TYR A 262 -9.20 -8.04 -5.80
C TYR A 262 -9.83 -7.46 -7.07
N GLN A 263 -9.45 -6.24 -7.38
CA GLN A 263 -9.65 -5.60 -8.69
C GLN A 263 -8.40 -4.80 -9.07
N PRO A 264 -8.10 -4.61 -10.38
CA PRO A 264 -7.14 -3.61 -10.81
C PRO A 264 -7.54 -2.22 -10.32
N GLY A 265 -6.55 -1.46 -9.85
CA GLY A 265 -6.73 -0.06 -9.44
C GLY A 265 -6.51 0.94 -10.59
N TRP A 266 -6.20 0.45 -11.78
CA TRP A 266 -5.98 1.24 -13.00
C TRP A 266 -7.10 1.00 -14.02
N SER A 267 -7.26 1.95 -14.97
CA SER A 267 -8.18 1.78 -16.10
C SER A 267 -7.68 0.68 -17.04
N GLN A 268 -8.55 -0.23 -17.44
CA GLN A 268 -8.27 -1.31 -18.38
C GLN A 268 -8.38 -0.82 -19.82
#